data_7eb8a7310ee200f516d35e5c94d03f18
#
_entry.id   7eb8a7310ee200f516d35e5c94d03f18
#
_cell.length_a   1.000
_cell.length_b   1.000
_cell.length_c   1.000
_cell.angle_alpha   90.00
_cell.angle_beta   90.00
_cell.angle_gamma   90.00
#
_symmetry.space_group_name_H-M   'P 1'
#
loop_
_entity.id
_entity.type
_entity.pdbx_description
1 polymer ?
#
loop_
_entity_poly.entity_id
_entity_poly.type
_entity_poly.pdbx_seq_one_letter_code
_entity_poly.pdbx_strand_id
1 'polypeptide(L)'
;ADKGDLPRVLLIGDSITRGYFDGVEKALAGKANCARLTTSRCVCDPVFFDELLLMLRQYRFQVIHFNNGLHGMEYTQDQYREGFSHLMETLDRDGQGARLVWASSTPVRKRGALAELDDNTEIVKRRNRIAAEFVGKAGLPTDDLFGLGIAHPEYYGDDGVHYNTEGRA
;
A
#
# COMPACT_ATOMS: atom_id res chain seq x y z
N ALA A 1 -15.04 10.96 13.38
CA ALA A 1 -14.72 10.79 14.80
C ALA A 1 -14.78 9.30 15.14
N ASP A 2 -13.82 8.80 15.93
CA ASP A 2 -13.77 7.40 16.37
C ASP A 2 -15.08 7.00 17.06
N LYS A 3 -15.56 5.79 16.78
CA LYS A 3 -16.79 5.25 17.36
C LYS A 3 -16.42 4.28 18.49
N GLY A 4 -16.47 4.76 19.73
CA GLY A 4 -16.24 3.93 20.92
C GLY A 4 -14.85 3.28 20.98
N ASP A 5 -14.76 2.14 21.68
CA ASP A 5 -13.51 1.39 21.91
C ASP A 5 -13.15 0.41 20.77
N LEU A 6 -13.65 0.66 19.56
CA LEU A 6 -13.34 -0.20 18.42
C LEU A 6 -11.83 -0.13 18.08
N PRO A 7 -11.23 -1.26 17.64
CA PRO A 7 -9.84 -1.27 17.19
C PRO A 7 -9.63 -0.31 16.03
N ARG A 8 -8.41 0.27 15.94
CA ARG A 8 -8.04 1.14 14.82
C ARG A 8 -7.26 0.36 13.78
N VAL A 9 -7.63 0.58 12.52
CA VAL A 9 -6.93 0.03 11.34
C VAL A 9 -6.37 1.20 10.54
N LEU A 10 -5.08 1.17 10.25
CA LEU A 10 -4.41 2.14 9.38
C LEU A 10 -4.15 1.51 8.02
N LEU A 11 -4.57 2.17 6.95
CA LEU A 11 -4.18 1.86 5.58
C LEU A 11 -3.12 2.86 5.12
N ILE A 12 -1.94 2.36 4.79
CA ILE A 12 -0.83 3.17 4.26
C ILE A 12 -0.67 2.85 2.77
N GLY A 13 -0.58 3.86 1.93
CA GLY A 13 -0.35 3.69 0.50
C GLY A 13 -0.46 4.98 -0.29
N ASP A 14 -0.94 4.88 -1.49
CA ASP A 14 -1.04 5.98 -2.46
C ASP A 14 -2.49 6.20 -2.93
N SER A 15 -2.65 6.69 -4.17
CA SER A 15 -3.96 6.91 -4.79
C SER A 15 -4.77 5.63 -4.99
N ILE A 16 -4.13 4.46 -5.10
CA ILE A 16 -4.82 3.18 -5.19
C ILE A 16 -5.47 2.87 -3.85
N THR A 17 -4.71 2.96 -2.75
CA THR A 17 -5.24 2.79 -1.39
C THR A 17 -6.36 3.79 -1.09
N ARG A 18 -6.19 5.05 -1.49
CA ARG A 18 -7.27 6.05 -1.37
C ARG A 18 -8.52 5.62 -2.14
N GLY A 19 -8.34 4.97 -3.29
CA GLY A 19 -9.43 4.56 -4.17
C GLY A 19 -10.36 3.51 -3.55
N TYR A 20 -9.82 2.50 -2.85
CA TYR A 20 -10.62 1.44 -2.22
C TYR A 20 -10.91 1.68 -0.73
N PHE A 21 -10.39 2.76 -0.13
CA PHE A 21 -10.53 3.04 1.30
C PHE A 21 -11.98 3.05 1.78
N ASP A 22 -12.87 3.71 1.04
CA ASP A 22 -14.29 3.82 1.44
C ASP A 22 -14.98 2.45 1.44
N GLY A 23 -14.58 1.53 0.53
CA GLY A 23 -15.03 0.13 0.50
C GLY A 23 -14.60 -0.61 1.77
N VAL A 24 -13.33 -0.48 2.15
CA VAL A 24 -12.79 -1.06 3.39
C VAL A 24 -13.49 -0.49 4.63
N GLU A 25 -13.65 0.84 4.72
CA GLU A 25 -14.34 1.49 5.84
C GLU A 25 -15.78 0.98 5.97
N LYS A 26 -16.48 0.82 4.86
CA LYS A 26 -17.84 0.26 4.83
C LYS A 26 -17.87 -1.20 5.28
N ALA A 27 -16.95 -2.02 4.83
CA ALA A 27 -16.86 -3.45 5.20
C ALA A 27 -16.52 -3.65 6.69
N LEU A 28 -15.76 -2.73 7.27
CA LEU A 28 -15.37 -2.73 8.68
C LEU A 28 -16.30 -1.89 9.58
N ALA A 29 -17.40 -1.37 9.05
CA ALA A 29 -18.34 -0.56 9.82
C ALA A 29 -18.85 -1.32 11.06
N GLY A 30 -18.74 -0.70 12.24
CA GLY A 30 -19.08 -1.32 13.53
C GLY A 30 -18.09 -2.34 14.05
N LYS A 31 -16.99 -2.63 13.32
CA LYS A 31 -15.94 -3.58 13.72
C LYS A 31 -14.61 -2.89 13.99
N ALA A 32 -14.29 -1.83 13.26
CA ALA A 32 -13.07 -1.06 13.42
C ALA A 32 -13.26 0.42 13.06
N ASN A 33 -12.37 1.26 13.58
CA ASN A 33 -12.19 2.64 13.16
C ASN A 33 -11.07 2.66 12.11
N CYS A 34 -11.37 3.04 10.87
CA CYS A 34 -10.42 3.08 9.79
C CYS A 34 -9.77 4.46 9.68
N ALA A 35 -8.46 4.48 9.48
CA ALA A 35 -7.67 5.66 9.14
C ALA A 35 -6.81 5.36 7.92
N ARG A 36 -6.39 6.40 7.19
CA ARG A 36 -5.48 6.25 6.06
C ARG A 36 -4.37 7.28 6.10
N LEU A 37 -3.19 6.85 5.67
CA LEU A 37 -2.08 7.69 5.26
C LEU A 37 -1.84 7.44 3.77
N THR A 38 -2.24 8.37 2.91
CA THR A 38 -2.06 8.25 1.47
C THR A 38 -1.20 9.38 0.94
N THR A 39 -0.08 9.01 0.34
CA THR A 39 0.94 9.94 -0.13
C THR A 39 1.49 9.49 -1.49
N SER A 40 2.03 10.43 -2.27
CA SER A 40 2.75 10.13 -3.51
C SER A 40 4.26 9.96 -3.28
N ARG A 41 4.70 9.84 -2.03
CA ARG A 41 6.11 9.66 -1.70
C ARG A 41 6.50 8.18 -1.72
N CYS A 42 7.69 7.94 -2.29
CA CYS A 42 8.35 6.64 -2.23
C CYS A 42 8.98 6.43 -0.84
N VAL A 43 9.15 5.18 -0.42
CA VAL A 43 9.99 4.83 0.74
C VAL A 43 11.44 5.31 0.61
N CYS A 44 11.85 5.74 -0.59
CA CYS A 44 13.16 6.36 -0.83
C CYS A 44 13.20 7.84 -0.43
N ASP A 45 12.05 8.49 -0.19
CA ASP A 45 11.96 9.90 0.22
C ASP A 45 11.89 9.99 1.75
N PRO A 46 12.83 10.68 2.42
CA PRO A 46 12.82 10.82 3.89
C PRO A 46 11.52 11.39 4.45
N VAL A 47 10.87 12.30 3.71
CA VAL A 47 9.61 12.93 4.15
C VAL A 47 8.47 11.90 4.29
N PHE A 48 8.51 10.76 3.58
CA PHE A 48 7.58 9.67 3.80
C PHE A 48 7.58 9.20 5.26
N PHE A 49 8.75 9.10 5.86
CA PHE A 49 8.89 8.66 7.25
C PHE A 49 8.43 9.72 8.26
N ASP A 50 8.58 11.01 7.95
CA ASP A 50 8.02 12.08 8.78
C ASP A 50 6.49 12.00 8.83
N GLU A 51 5.84 11.79 7.67
CA GLU A 51 4.39 11.60 7.55
C GLU A 51 3.93 10.35 8.32
N LEU A 52 4.65 9.22 8.16
CA LEU A 52 4.36 7.96 8.83
C LEU A 52 4.49 8.09 10.36
N LEU A 53 5.60 8.63 10.85
CA LEU A 53 5.87 8.80 12.26
C LEU A 53 4.86 9.72 12.94
N LEU A 54 4.40 10.77 12.25
CA LEU A 54 3.34 11.64 12.76
C LEU A 54 2.08 10.84 13.09
N MET A 55 1.67 9.94 12.19
CA MET A 55 0.50 9.07 12.41
C MET A 55 0.71 8.07 13.54
N LEU A 56 1.85 7.37 13.56
CA LEU A 56 2.15 6.33 14.54
C LEU A 56 2.32 6.87 15.97
N ARG A 57 2.82 8.11 16.12
CA ARG A 57 2.97 8.79 17.42
C ARG A 57 1.64 9.33 17.96
N GLN A 58 0.72 9.70 17.07
CA GLN A 58 -0.55 10.30 17.47
C GLN A 58 -1.61 9.26 17.83
N TYR A 59 -1.57 8.08 17.18
CA TYR A 59 -2.58 7.06 17.37
C TYR A 59 -1.95 5.66 17.49
N ARG A 60 -2.53 4.83 18.34
CA ARG A 60 -2.23 3.40 18.39
C ARG A 60 -3.16 2.67 17.43
N PHE A 61 -2.58 1.83 16.55
CA PHE A 61 -3.31 0.97 15.62
C PHE A 61 -3.17 -0.49 16.02
N GLN A 62 -4.23 -1.28 15.84
CA GLN A 62 -4.21 -2.72 16.05
C GLN A 62 -3.82 -3.47 14.77
N VAL A 63 -4.12 -2.87 13.61
CA VAL A 63 -3.73 -3.40 12.30
C VAL A 63 -3.18 -2.26 11.45
N ILE A 64 -2.07 -2.52 10.76
CA ILE A 64 -1.51 -1.64 9.73
C ILE A 64 -1.42 -2.44 8.43
N HIS A 65 -2.24 -2.05 7.46
CA HIS A 65 -2.16 -2.53 6.09
C HIS A 65 -1.34 -1.53 5.28
N PHE A 66 -0.26 -1.98 4.63
CA PHE A 66 0.67 -1.05 4.01
C PHE A 66 1.10 -1.47 2.61
N ASN A 67 1.25 -0.48 1.74
CA ASN A 67 1.78 -0.57 0.39
C ASN A 67 2.69 0.64 0.11
N ASN A 68 3.73 0.45 -0.67
CA ASN A 68 4.49 1.53 -1.31
C ASN A 68 5.29 0.95 -2.47
N GLY A 69 5.04 1.39 -3.72
CA GLY A 69 5.75 0.83 -4.87
C GLY A 69 5.43 1.46 -6.22
N LEU A 70 4.41 2.33 -6.32
CA LEU A 70 4.01 2.97 -7.57
C LEU A 70 4.65 4.35 -7.80
N HIS A 71 5.23 4.97 -6.77
CA HIS A 71 5.84 6.29 -6.85
C HIS A 71 7.37 6.22 -6.78
N GLY A 72 8.06 7.30 -7.22
CA GLY A 72 9.51 7.39 -7.20
C GLY A 72 10.15 6.41 -8.18
N MET A 73 9.63 6.32 -9.42
CA MET A 73 10.14 5.40 -10.45
C MET A 73 11.57 5.75 -10.87
N GLU A 74 12.04 6.95 -10.58
CA GLU A 74 13.40 7.43 -10.80
C GLU A 74 14.44 6.85 -9.83
N TYR A 75 14.02 6.33 -8.67
CA TYR A 75 14.91 5.69 -7.71
C TYR A 75 15.33 4.29 -8.16
N THR A 76 16.59 3.94 -7.89
CA THR A 76 17.11 2.61 -8.17
C THR A 76 16.48 1.54 -7.29
N GLN A 77 16.62 0.27 -7.68
CA GLN A 77 16.11 -0.86 -6.88
C GLN A 77 16.86 -1.00 -5.55
N ASP A 78 18.14 -0.61 -5.49
CA ASP A 78 18.92 -0.64 -4.25
C ASP A 78 18.41 0.44 -3.28
N GLN A 79 18.15 1.66 -3.75
CA GLN A 79 17.53 2.71 -2.95
C GLN A 79 16.14 2.30 -2.44
N TYR A 80 15.35 1.63 -3.29
CA TYR A 80 14.06 1.10 -2.87
C TYR A 80 14.22 0.01 -1.79
N ARG A 81 15.19 -0.87 -1.93
CA ARG A 81 15.50 -1.92 -0.94
C ARG A 81 15.88 -1.31 0.41
N GLU A 82 16.76 -0.31 0.41
CA GLU A 82 17.15 0.42 1.63
C GLU A 82 15.94 1.10 2.29
N GLY A 83 15.15 1.82 1.49
CA GLY A 83 13.94 2.49 1.98
C GLY A 83 12.90 1.50 2.52
N PHE A 84 12.70 0.35 1.86
CA PHE A 84 11.76 -0.67 2.33
C PHE A 84 12.25 -1.37 3.60
N SER A 85 13.58 -1.61 3.74
CA SER A 85 14.16 -2.07 5.01
C SER A 85 13.85 -1.09 6.13
N HIS A 86 14.08 0.20 5.90
CA HIS A 86 13.79 1.25 6.87
C HIS A 86 12.29 1.35 7.21
N LEU A 87 11.40 1.10 6.23
CA LEU A 87 9.95 1.02 6.50
C LEU A 87 9.64 -0.13 7.46
N MET A 88 10.19 -1.33 7.21
CA MET A 88 9.96 -2.48 8.08
C MET A 88 10.46 -2.23 9.51
N GLU A 89 11.66 -1.66 9.65
CA GLU A 89 12.21 -1.28 10.95
C GLU A 89 11.36 -0.23 11.68
N THR A 90 10.86 0.76 10.93
CA THR A 90 10.00 1.82 11.49
C THR A 90 8.66 1.24 11.96
N LEU A 91 8.04 0.36 11.17
CA LEU A 91 6.79 -0.28 11.55
C LEU A 91 6.93 -1.22 12.76
N ASP A 92 8.05 -1.93 12.86
CA ASP A 92 8.37 -2.78 14.01
C ASP A 92 8.58 -1.95 15.29
N ARG A 93 9.40 -0.90 15.21
CA ARG A 93 9.75 -0.04 16.35
C ARG A 93 8.60 0.85 16.81
N ASP A 94 7.95 1.55 15.88
CA ASP A 94 6.98 2.62 16.17
C ASP A 94 5.51 2.19 15.97
N GLY A 95 5.26 1.02 15.38
CA GLY A 95 3.92 0.47 15.17
C GLY A 95 3.22 -0.05 16.43
N GLN A 96 3.89 0.01 17.60
CA GLN A 96 3.33 -0.31 18.92
C GLN A 96 2.68 -1.71 19.00
N GLY A 97 3.25 -2.70 18.29
CA GLY A 97 2.75 -4.08 18.26
C GLY A 97 1.53 -4.29 17.36
N ALA A 98 1.28 -3.41 16.42
CA ALA A 98 0.24 -3.60 15.40
C ALA A 98 0.48 -4.87 14.58
N ARG A 99 -0.59 -5.57 14.19
CA ARG A 99 -0.51 -6.61 13.16
C ARG A 99 -0.29 -5.96 11.80
N LEU A 100 0.80 -6.32 11.16
CA LEU A 100 1.16 -5.81 9.85
C LEU A 100 0.60 -6.71 8.74
N VAL A 101 0.07 -6.12 7.69
CA VAL A 101 -0.37 -6.78 6.45
C VAL A 101 0.24 -6.00 5.29
N TRP A 102 1.06 -6.66 4.48
CA TRP A 102 1.61 -6.02 3.29
C TRP A 102 0.69 -6.25 2.09
N ALA A 103 0.41 -5.18 1.34
CA ALA A 103 -0.26 -5.27 0.04
C ALA A 103 0.76 -5.11 -1.09
N SER A 104 0.77 -6.03 -2.05
CA SER A 104 1.61 -5.89 -3.23
C SER A 104 1.16 -4.70 -4.08
N SER A 105 2.14 -3.97 -4.67
CA SER A 105 1.83 -2.85 -5.57
C SER A 105 1.22 -3.36 -6.86
N THR A 106 0.18 -2.69 -7.32
CA THR A 106 -0.61 -3.09 -8.50
C THR A 106 0.16 -2.89 -9.80
N PRO A 107 -0.08 -3.72 -10.83
CA PRO A 107 0.52 -3.51 -12.15
C PRO A 107 0.03 -2.20 -12.79
N VAL A 108 0.84 -1.64 -13.68
CA VAL A 108 0.47 -0.51 -14.53
C VAL A 108 0.12 -1.05 -15.92
N ARG A 109 -0.97 -0.57 -16.50
CA ARG A 109 -1.44 -0.95 -17.83
C ARG A 109 -1.25 0.19 -18.81
N LYS A 110 -1.16 -0.12 -20.10
CA LYS A 110 -1.06 0.91 -21.13
C LYS A 110 -2.37 1.69 -21.24
N ARG A 111 -2.26 3.01 -21.18
CA ARG A 111 -3.40 3.90 -21.43
C ARG A 111 -3.99 3.62 -22.82
N GLY A 112 -5.30 3.40 -22.87
CA GLY A 112 -6.04 3.11 -24.11
C GLY A 112 -5.85 1.67 -24.65
N ALA A 113 -5.07 0.82 -23.98
CA ALA A 113 -4.87 -0.59 -24.33
C ALA A 113 -4.75 -1.43 -23.03
N LEU A 114 -5.80 -1.41 -22.20
CA LEU A 114 -5.78 -1.97 -20.84
C LEU A 114 -5.52 -3.49 -20.77
N ALA A 115 -5.65 -4.21 -21.89
CA ALA A 115 -5.21 -5.61 -21.97
C ALA A 115 -3.68 -5.77 -21.90
N GLU A 116 -2.92 -4.70 -22.23
CA GLU A 116 -1.46 -4.71 -22.25
C GLU A 116 -0.88 -4.06 -20.99
N LEU A 117 0.24 -4.60 -20.54
CA LEU A 117 1.00 -4.02 -19.44
C LEU A 117 1.92 -2.90 -19.92
N ASP A 118 2.04 -1.85 -19.13
CA ASP A 118 3.01 -0.77 -19.33
C ASP A 118 4.40 -1.20 -18.84
N ASP A 119 5.47 -0.63 -19.39
CA ASP A 119 6.86 -0.93 -19.04
C ASP A 119 7.16 -0.68 -17.55
N ASN A 120 6.47 0.28 -16.93
CA ASN A 120 6.57 0.53 -15.49
C ASN A 120 6.17 -0.69 -14.64
N THR A 121 5.37 -1.61 -15.17
CA THR A 121 5.03 -2.86 -14.50
C THR A 121 6.27 -3.70 -14.18
N GLU A 122 7.32 -3.64 -15.01
CA GLU A 122 8.57 -4.36 -14.72
C GLU A 122 9.31 -3.76 -13.50
N ILE A 123 9.23 -2.45 -13.30
CA ILE A 123 9.75 -1.79 -12.09
C ILE A 123 8.95 -2.25 -10.88
N VAL A 124 7.62 -2.25 -10.97
CA VAL A 124 6.71 -2.70 -9.91
C VAL A 124 6.98 -4.17 -9.53
N LYS A 125 7.14 -5.05 -10.52
CA LYS A 125 7.48 -6.47 -10.27
C LYS A 125 8.78 -6.63 -9.46
N ARG A 126 9.81 -5.83 -9.79
CA ARG A 126 11.08 -5.86 -9.06
C ARG A 126 10.90 -5.37 -7.63
N ARG A 127 10.16 -4.27 -7.41
CA ARG A 127 9.85 -3.73 -6.08
C ARG A 127 9.03 -4.71 -5.25
N ASN A 128 8.02 -5.33 -5.83
CA ASN A 128 7.23 -6.37 -5.15
C ASN A 128 8.10 -7.55 -4.73
N ARG A 129 9.07 -7.98 -5.56
CA ARG A 129 10.03 -9.04 -5.18
C ARG A 129 10.91 -8.62 -4.00
N ILE A 130 11.42 -7.38 -4.02
CA ILE A 130 12.21 -6.84 -2.90
C ILE A 130 11.37 -6.81 -1.62
N ALA A 131 10.17 -6.26 -1.68
CA ALA A 131 9.27 -6.19 -0.54
C ALA A 131 8.94 -7.58 0.02
N ALA A 132 8.62 -8.54 -0.87
CA ALA A 132 8.29 -9.91 -0.49
C ALA A 132 9.43 -10.64 0.26
N GLU A 133 10.71 -10.30 0.00
CA GLU A 133 11.84 -10.86 0.76
C GLU A 133 11.79 -10.44 2.24
N PHE A 134 11.50 -9.16 2.53
CA PHE A 134 11.39 -8.65 3.90
C PHE A 134 10.12 -9.18 4.58
N VAL A 135 8.99 -9.13 3.88
CA VAL A 135 7.69 -9.61 4.35
C VAL A 135 7.73 -11.10 4.69
N GLY A 136 8.35 -11.92 3.81
CA GLY A 136 8.52 -13.35 4.04
C GLY A 136 9.44 -13.65 5.23
N LYS A 137 10.54 -12.92 5.39
CA LYS A 137 11.43 -13.05 6.57
C LYS A 137 10.72 -12.70 7.87
N ALA A 138 9.82 -11.72 7.84
CA ALA A 138 9.03 -11.30 8.99
C ALA A 138 7.77 -12.16 9.22
N GLY A 139 7.47 -13.11 8.33
CA GLY A 139 6.28 -13.97 8.42
C GLY A 139 4.96 -13.21 8.31
N LEU A 140 4.93 -12.07 7.61
CA LEU A 140 3.74 -11.24 7.50
C LEU A 140 2.78 -11.76 6.43
N PRO A 141 1.46 -11.64 6.63
CA PRO A 141 0.48 -11.92 5.60
C PRO A 141 0.60 -10.92 4.44
N THR A 142 0.30 -11.42 3.24
CA THR A 142 0.29 -10.65 1.99
C THR A 142 -1.12 -10.54 1.43
N ASP A 143 -1.52 -9.33 1.08
CA ASP A 143 -2.69 -9.04 0.24
C ASP A 143 -2.20 -8.87 -1.21
N ASP A 144 -2.51 -9.82 -2.08
CA ASP A 144 -1.99 -9.88 -3.45
C ASP A 144 -2.78 -9.00 -4.43
N LEU A 145 -2.68 -7.69 -4.26
CA LEU A 145 -3.29 -6.73 -5.20
C LEU A 145 -2.62 -6.76 -6.59
N PHE A 146 -1.35 -7.20 -6.67
CA PHE A 146 -0.69 -7.37 -7.97
C PHE A 146 -1.35 -8.47 -8.79
N GLY A 147 -1.54 -9.64 -8.19
CA GLY A 147 -2.20 -10.77 -8.85
C GLY A 147 -3.64 -10.44 -9.25
N LEU A 148 -4.39 -9.77 -8.38
CA LEU A 148 -5.72 -9.26 -8.69
C LEU A 148 -5.69 -8.32 -9.91
N GLY A 149 -4.81 -7.34 -9.92
CA GLY A 149 -4.70 -6.37 -11.03
C GLY A 149 -4.22 -7.00 -12.34
N ILE A 150 -3.45 -8.09 -12.30
CA ILE A 150 -3.09 -8.88 -13.50
C ILE A 150 -4.31 -9.60 -14.06
N ALA A 151 -5.10 -10.23 -13.20
CA ALA A 151 -6.25 -11.06 -13.60
C ALA A 151 -7.41 -10.23 -14.17
N HIS A 152 -7.54 -8.95 -13.76
CA HIS A 152 -8.71 -8.12 -14.01
C HIS A 152 -8.37 -6.78 -14.72
N PRO A 153 -8.04 -6.81 -16.04
CA PRO A 153 -7.83 -5.58 -16.80
C PRO A 153 -9.07 -4.66 -16.82
N GLU A 154 -10.26 -5.23 -16.73
CA GLU A 154 -11.54 -4.52 -16.70
C GLU A 154 -11.74 -3.66 -15.44
N TYR A 155 -10.97 -3.89 -14.39
CA TYR A 155 -11.03 -3.09 -13.16
C TYR A 155 -10.32 -1.74 -13.25
N TYR A 156 -9.55 -1.52 -14.33
CA TYR A 156 -8.79 -0.28 -14.51
C TYR A 156 -9.61 0.83 -15.14
N GLY A 157 -9.33 2.06 -14.74
CA GLY A 157 -9.73 3.25 -15.46
C GLY A 157 -8.85 3.47 -16.70
N ASP A 158 -9.25 4.42 -17.55
CA ASP A 158 -8.62 4.68 -18.85
C ASP A 158 -7.12 5.05 -18.77
N ASP A 159 -6.66 5.49 -17.61
CA ASP A 159 -5.25 5.85 -17.40
C ASP A 159 -4.32 4.66 -17.21
N GLY A 160 -4.87 3.46 -17.01
CA GLY A 160 -4.12 2.22 -16.81
C GLY A 160 -3.43 2.09 -15.45
N VAL A 161 -3.70 3.00 -14.52
CA VAL A 161 -3.13 3.03 -13.17
C VAL A 161 -4.21 2.87 -12.11
N HIS A 162 -5.20 3.76 -12.15
CA HIS A 162 -6.26 3.78 -11.15
C HIS A 162 -7.38 2.81 -11.49
N TYR A 163 -7.97 2.25 -10.45
CA TYR A 163 -9.14 1.40 -10.60
C TYR A 163 -10.42 2.22 -10.84
N ASN A 164 -11.29 1.70 -11.69
CA ASN A 164 -12.65 2.20 -11.89
C ASN A 164 -13.56 1.87 -10.69
N THR A 165 -14.86 2.16 -10.80
CA THR A 165 -15.81 1.94 -9.70
C THR A 165 -15.89 0.46 -9.28
N GLU A 166 -15.86 -0.47 -10.23
CA GLU A 166 -15.93 -1.91 -9.98
C GLU A 166 -14.64 -2.40 -9.29
N GLY A 167 -13.48 -1.99 -9.80
CA GLY A 167 -12.19 -2.37 -9.23
C GLY A 167 -11.90 -1.77 -7.84
N ARG A 168 -12.65 -0.77 -7.40
CA ARG A 168 -12.55 -0.17 -6.05
C ARG A 168 -13.49 -0.80 -5.03
N ALA A 169 -14.47 -1.59 -5.47
CA ALA A 169 -15.48 -2.21 -4.62
C ALA A 169 -14.97 -3.49 -3.96
#